data_95e1b1fac436dc0ece2d760bbc481623
#
_entry.id   95e1b1fac436dc0ece2d760bbc481623
#
_cell.length_a   1.000
_cell.length_b   1.000
_cell.length_c   1.000
_cell.angle_alpha   90.00
_cell.angle_beta   90.00
_cell.angle_gamma   90.00
#
_symmetry.space_group_name_H-M   'P 1'
#
loop_
_entity.id
_entity.type
_entity.pdbx_description
1 polymer ?
#
loop_
_entity_poly.entity_id
_entity_poly.type
_entity_poly.pdbx_seq_one_letter_code
_entity_poly.pdbx_strand_id
1 'polypeptide(L)'
;MSDMTAAAAAPGHTPIARLLHWTVAVLVLLMIPLGFVIANEWGGPAQQFLYNLHKSIGATLLLLVVIRLVYRLTHPAPPLPSDIPAVQRFAALATHWALYVLLLIQPLVGYIMTSAYPAPVPFFGLFNLPAIWPEDRALSERLSVVHLYIGISIAVIAAMHISAALYHHFVRKDRVLMRMVSG
;
A
#
# COMPACT_ATOMS: atom_id res chain seq x y z
N MET A 1 -46.61 22.80 -1.97
CA MET A 1 -45.49 22.52 -2.89
C MET A 1 -44.28 22.34 -2.01
N SER A 2 -43.97 21.09 -1.65
CA SER A 2 -42.85 20.74 -0.79
C SER A 2 -41.62 20.56 -1.68
N ASP A 3 -40.72 21.53 -1.55
CA ASP A 3 -39.38 21.46 -2.14
C ASP A 3 -38.63 20.27 -1.51
N MET A 4 -38.69 19.12 -2.17
CA MET A 4 -37.76 18.00 -1.91
C MET A 4 -36.42 18.40 -2.55
N THR A 5 -35.64 19.21 -1.84
CA THR A 5 -34.22 19.39 -2.17
C THR A 5 -33.58 18.03 -2.11
N ALA A 6 -33.36 17.41 -3.26
CA ALA A 6 -32.59 16.20 -3.39
C ALA A 6 -31.24 16.42 -2.70
N ALA A 7 -31.01 15.74 -1.58
CA ALA A 7 -29.75 15.80 -0.85
C ALA A 7 -28.64 15.44 -1.85
N ALA A 8 -27.84 16.43 -2.23
CA ALA A 8 -26.75 16.23 -3.17
C ALA A 8 -25.88 15.07 -2.66
N ALA A 9 -25.71 14.06 -3.50
CA ALA A 9 -24.90 12.89 -3.14
C ALA A 9 -23.51 13.37 -2.70
N ALA A 10 -23.07 12.93 -1.51
CA ALA A 10 -21.76 13.34 -1.00
C ALA A 10 -20.67 13.05 -2.03
N PRO A 11 -19.74 14.00 -2.29
CA PRO A 11 -18.76 13.88 -3.35
C PRO A 11 -17.88 12.63 -3.18
N GLY A 12 -17.55 11.98 -4.28
CA GLY A 12 -16.61 10.87 -4.31
C GLY A 12 -15.15 11.34 -4.40
N HIS A 13 -14.23 10.37 -4.46
CA HIS A 13 -12.82 10.66 -4.72
C HIS A 13 -12.59 11.03 -6.19
N THR A 14 -11.60 11.88 -6.44
CA THR A 14 -11.22 12.23 -7.82
C THR A 14 -10.77 11.01 -8.62
N PRO A 15 -10.90 10.99 -9.95
CA PRO A 15 -10.43 9.87 -10.78
C PRO A 15 -8.95 9.53 -10.56
N ILE A 16 -8.09 10.54 -10.38
CA ILE A 16 -6.66 10.35 -10.12
C ILE A 16 -6.44 9.69 -8.75
N ALA A 17 -7.14 10.12 -7.71
CA ALA A 17 -7.05 9.49 -6.38
C ALA A 17 -7.46 8.00 -6.43
N ARG A 18 -8.50 7.68 -7.20
CA ARG A 18 -8.98 6.30 -7.40
C ARG A 18 -7.97 5.47 -8.18
N LEU A 19 -7.45 5.99 -9.29
CA LEU A 19 -6.44 5.30 -10.08
C LEU A 19 -5.20 4.97 -9.25
N LEU A 20 -4.63 5.97 -8.56
CA LEU A 20 -3.47 5.78 -7.68
C LEU A 20 -3.77 4.78 -6.56
N HIS A 21 -4.99 4.82 -5.99
CA HIS A 21 -5.38 3.87 -4.95
C HIS A 21 -5.38 2.43 -5.47
N TRP A 22 -6.10 2.19 -6.55
CA TRP A 22 -6.27 0.83 -7.04
C TRP A 22 -4.99 0.25 -7.61
N THR A 23 -4.15 1.08 -8.28
CA THR A 23 -2.82 0.64 -8.74
C THR A 23 -1.95 0.20 -7.55
N VAL A 24 -1.86 1.03 -6.49
CA VAL A 24 -1.10 0.67 -5.28
C VAL A 24 -1.71 -0.56 -4.60
N ALA A 25 -3.04 -0.63 -4.48
CA ALA A 25 -3.72 -1.76 -3.83
C ALA A 25 -3.43 -3.09 -4.54
N VAL A 26 -3.56 -3.13 -5.87
CA VAL A 26 -3.25 -4.34 -6.65
C VAL A 26 -1.79 -4.76 -6.47
N LEU A 27 -0.86 -3.82 -6.58
CA LEU A 27 0.57 -4.13 -6.41
C LEU A 27 0.88 -4.62 -4.99
N VAL A 28 0.30 -4.03 -3.95
CA VAL A 28 0.48 -4.48 -2.56
C VAL A 28 -0.08 -5.90 -2.37
N LEU A 29 -1.28 -6.18 -2.90
CA LEU A 29 -1.89 -7.51 -2.82
C LEU A 29 -1.09 -8.58 -3.56
N LEU A 30 -0.36 -8.22 -4.62
CA LEU A 30 0.57 -9.12 -5.30
C LEU A 30 1.88 -9.29 -4.51
N MET A 31 2.38 -8.21 -3.90
CA MET A 31 3.65 -8.21 -3.18
C MET A 31 3.61 -9.01 -1.88
N ILE A 32 2.48 -9.05 -1.19
CA ILE A 32 2.33 -9.81 0.07
C ILE A 32 2.60 -11.30 -0.17
N PRO A 33 1.84 -12.04 -1.01
CA PRO A 33 2.11 -13.45 -1.27
C PRO A 33 3.48 -13.68 -1.92
N LEU A 34 3.91 -12.81 -2.84
CA LEU A 34 5.22 -12.89 -3.45
C LEU A 34 6.34 -12.81 -2.39
N GLY A 35 6.22 -11.91 -1.41
CA GLY A 35 7.15 -11.80 -0.29
C GLY A 35 7.24 -13.08 0.54
N PHE A 36 6.11 -13.73 0.83
CA PHE A 36 6.09 -15.01 1.53
C PHE A 36 6.71 -16.16 0.70
N VAL A 37 6.43 -16.22 -0.60
CA VAL A 37 7.02 -17.24 -1.50
C VAL A 37 8.53 -17.13 -1.50
N ILE A 38 9.09 -15.93 -1.66
CA ILE A 38 10.54 -15.76 -1.69
C ILE A 38 11.20 -15.94 -0.33
N ALA A 39 10.56 -15.53 0.75
CA ALA A 39 11.10 -15.67 2.11
C ALA A 39 11.19 -17.14 2.57
N ASN A 40 10.35 -18.02 2.04
CA ASN A 40 10.35 -19.45 2.33
C ASN A 40 11.01 -20.29 1.24
N GLU A 41 11.64 -19.66 0.25
CA GLU A 41 12.31 -20.34 -0.88
C GLU A 41 11.40 -21.28 -1.69
N TRP A 42 10.10 -20.98 -1.73
CA TRP A 42 9.11 -21.83 -2.44
C TRP A 42 9.09 -21.60 -3.96
N GLY A 43 9.90 -20.67 -4.46
CA GLY A 43 9.95 -20.33 -5.88
C GLY A 43 10.60 -21.39 -6.77
N GLY A 44 11.33 -22.36 -6.20
CA GLY A 44 12.03 -23.39 -6.96
C GLY A 44 12.94 -22.77 -8.03
N PRO A 45 12.88 -23.26 -9.29
CA PRO A 45 13.70 -22.73 -10.39
C PRO A 45 13.43 -21.23 -10.69
N ALA A 46 12.28 -20.70 -10.32
CA ALA A 46 11.90 -19.29 -10.53
C ALA A 46 12.34 -18.36 -9.38
N GLN A 47 12.93 -18.87 -8.30
CA GLN A 47 13.26 -18.11 -7.08
C GLN A 47 13.99 -16.81 -7.39
N GLN A 48 15.05 -16.84 -8.19
CA GLN A 48 15.82 -15.67 -8.54
C GLN A 48 15.01 -14.64 -9.36
N PHE A 49 14.17 -15.11 -10.28
CA PHE A 49 13.26 -14.25 -11.04
C PHE A 49 12.25 -13.57 -10.11
N LEU A 50 11.68 -14.30 -9.15
CA LEU A 50 10.72 -13.77 -8.18
C LEU A 50 11.38 -12.73 -7.25
N TYR A 51 12.63 -12.95 -6.83
CA TYR A 51 13.41 -11.94 -6.11
C TYR A 51 13.56 -10.64 -6.90
N ASN A 52 13.96 -10.75 -8.16
CA ASN A 52 14.16 -9.59 -9.02
C ASN A 52 12.84 -8.86 -9.31
N LEU A 53 11.76 -9.60 -9.50
CA LEU A 53 10.42 -9.05 -9.68
C LEU A 53 9.96 -8.30 -8.43
N HIS A 54 10.15 -8.90 -7.23
CA HIS A 54 9.82 -8.26 -5.95
C HIS A 54 10.57 -6.94 -5.75
N LYS A 55 11.87 -6.90 -6.02
CA LYS A 55 12.67 -5.67 -5.93
C LYS A 55 12.17 -4.58 -6.90
N SER A 56 11.87 -4.97 -8.14
CA SER A 56 11.40 -4.04 -9.17
C SER A 56 10.02 -3.45 -8.83
N ILE A 57 9.08 -4.29 -8.42
CA ILE A 57 7.75 -3.84 -7.99
C ILE A 57 7.86 -3.00 -6.71
N GLY A 58 8.75 -3.38 -5.78
CA GLY A 58 8.99 -2.62 -4.54
C GLY A 58 9.48 -1.19 -4.81
N ALA A 59 10.43 -1.03 -5.74
CA ALA A 59 10.89 0.29 -6.16
C ALA A 59 9.78 1.11 -6.85
N THR A 60 8.97 0.47 -7.68
CA THR A 60 7.81 1.10 -8.32
C THR A 60 6.77 1.53 -7.29
N LEU A 61 6.50 0.69 -6.29
CA LEU A 61 5.57 1.01 -5.20
C LEU A 61 6.04 2.21 -4.39
N LEU A 62 7.34 2.32 -4.10
CA LEU A 62 7.88 3.48 -3.39
C LEU A 62 7.52 4.77 -4.12
N LEU A 63 7.78 4.83 -5.43
CA LEU A 63 7.45 5.99 -6.26
C LEU A 63 5.94 6.28 -6.26
N LEU A 64 5.11 5.25 -6.48
CA LEU A 64 3.65 5.41 -6.53
C LEU A 64 3.05 5.84 -5.20
N VAL A 65 3.57 5.34 -4.07
CA VAL A 65 3.09 5.73 -2.74
C VAL A 65 3.48 7.17 -2.43
N VAL A 66 4.68 7.62 -2.82
CA VAL A 66 5.08 9.03 -2.70
C VAL A 66 4.15 9.93 -3.53
N ILE A 67 3.92 9.60 -4.80
CA ILE A 67 2.99 10.35 -5.67
C ILE A 67 1.59 10.39 -5.06
N ARG A 68 1.09 9.23 -4.58
CA ARG A 68 -0.21 9.12 -3.95
C ARG A 68 -0.30 9.96 -2.66
N LEU A 69 0.75 9.98 -1.84
CA LEU A 69 0.79 10.79 -0.62
C LEU A 69 0.78 12.28 -0.95
N VAL A 70 1.62 12.73 -1.88
CA VAL A 70 1.65 14.13 -2.34
C VAL A 70 0.27 14.52 -2.88
N TYR A 71 -0.34 13.68 -3.73
CA TYR A 71 -1.67 13.93 -4.25
C TYR A 71 -2.72 14.03 -3.12
N ARG A 72 -2.64 13.17 -2.12
CA ARG A 72 -3.54 13.18 -0.96
C ARG A 72 -3.41 14.44 -0.11
N LEU A 73 -2.20 14.96 0.06
CA LEU A 73 -1.93 16.17 0.84
C LEU A 73 -2.41 17.43 0.12
N THR A 74 -2.34 17.45 -1.21
CA THR A 74 -2.78 18.57 -2.05
C THR A 74 -4.28 18.51 -2.43
N HIS A 75 -4.89 17.33 -2.37
CA HIS A 75 -6.31 17.09 -2.70
C HIS A 75 -6.98 16.34 -1.55
N PRO A 76 -7.47 17.04 -0.54
CA PRO A 76 -8.12 16.42 0.63
C PRO A 76 -9.24 15.48 0.23
N ALA A 77 -9.34 14.33 0.91
CA ALA A 77 -10.42 13.41 0.65
C ALA A 77 -11.76 14.00 1.09
N PRO A 78 -12.85 13.61 0.43
CA PRO A 78 -14.18 13.95 0.87
C PRO A 78 -14.44 13.47 2.32
N PRO A 79 -15.13 14.26 3.14
CA PRO A 79 -15.42 13.89 4.53
C PRO A 79 -16.23 12.60 4.58
N LEU A 80 -16.00 11.78 5.61
CA LEU A 80 -16.82 10.60 5.87
C LEU A 80 -18.26 11.01 6.19
N PRO A 81 -19.26 10.15 5.90
CA PRO A 81 -20.66 10.39 6.27
C PRO A 81 -20.80 10.72 7.76
N SER A 82 -21.69 11.66 8.10
CA SER A 82 -21.86 12.14 9.47
C SER A 82 -22.46 11.12 10.43
N ASP A 83 -23.17 10.13 9.91
CA ASP A 83 -23.78 9.01 10.64
C ASP A 83 -22.78 7.93 11.09
N ILE A 84 -21.51 8.02 10.64
CA ILE A 84 -20.47 7.10 11.09
C ILE A 84 -20.01 7.49 12.51
N PRO A 85 -20.00 6.54 13.47
CA PRO A 85 -19.56 6.78 14.84
C PRO A 85 -18.12 7.33 14.89
N ALA A 86 -17.84 8.22 15.85
CA ALA A 86 -16.52 8.86 15.99
C ALA A 86 -15.36 7.86 16.10
N VAL A 87 -15.56 6.76 16.79
CA VAL A 87 -14.55 5.68 16.92
C VAL A 87 -14.21 5.06 15.56
N GLN A 88 -15.20 4.81 14.71
CA GLN A 88 -14.97 4.25 13.37
C GLN A 88 -14.28 5.28 12.46
N ARG A 89 -14.62 6.57 12.56
CA ARG A 89 -13.91 7.63 11.83
C ARG A 89 -12.45 7.73 12.25
N PHE A 90 -12.17 7.67 13.56
CA PHE A 90 -10.81 7.64 14.07
C PHE A 90 -10.04 6.41 13.58
N ALA A 91 -10.63 5.21 13.71
CA ALA A 91 -10.03 3.97 13.23
C ALA A 91 -9.72 4.00 11.73
N ALA A 92 -10.63 4.54 10.90
CA ALA A 92 -10.41 4.71 9.47
C ALA A 92 -9.22 5.66 9.19
N LEU A 93 -9.15 6.79 9.89
CA LEU A 93 -8.05 7.74 9.74
C LEU A 93 -6.71 7.12 10.16
N ALA A 94 -6.68 6.47 11.33
CA ALA A 94 -5.49 5.80 11.85
C ALA A 94 -4.99 4.70 10.90
N THR A 95 -5.90 3.87 10.37
CA THR A 95 -5.59 2.81 9.41
C THR A 95 -4.99 3.37 8.12
N HIS A 96 -5.56 4.44 7.57
CA HIS A 96 -5.02 5.06 6.36
C HIS A 96 -3.60 5.62 6.58
N TRP A 97 -3.37 6.34 7.68
CA TRP A 97 -2.04 6.88 7.97
C TRP A 97 -1.03 5.78 8.28
N ALA A 98 -1.43 4.74 9.01
CA ALA A 98 -0.58 3.58 9.25
C ALA A 98 -0.16 2.91 7.95
N LEU A 99 -1.09 2.71 7.00
CA LEU A 99 -0.76 2.16 5.68
C LEU A 99 0.18 3.07 4.89
N TYR A 100 -0.01 4.40 4.90
CA TYR A 100 0.94 5.31 4.23
C TYR A 100 2.35 5.21 4.82
N VAL A 101 2.47 5.25 6.14
CA VAL A 101 3.77 5.16 6.83
C VAL A 101 4.45 3.82 6.54
N LEU A 102 3.74 2.72 6.70
CA LEU A 102 4.30 1.39 6.48
C LEU A 102 4.66 1.15 5.00
N LEU A 103 3.82 1.59 4.06
CA LEU A 103 4.08 1.44 2.62
C LEU A 103 5.21 2.35 2.11
N LEU A 104 5.57 3.42 2.82
CA LEU A 104 6.79 4.18 2.55
C LEU A 104 8.03 3.51 3.15
N ILE A 105 7.95 3.06 4.40
CA ILE A 105 9.08 2.47 5.11
C ILE A 105 9.46 1.10 4.52
N GLN A 106 8.49 0.27 4.17
CA GLN A 106 8.72 -1.10 3.69
C GLN A 106 9.68 -1.18 2.49
N PRO A 107 9.44 -0.47 1.37
CA PRO A 107 10.35 -0.52 0.23
C PRO A 107 11.69 0.19 0.51
N LEU A 108 11.73 1.20 1.37
CA LEU A 108 12.99 1.84 1.78
C LEU A 108 13.87 0.86 2.57
N VAL A 109 13.29 0.15 3.54
CA VAL A 109 13.98 -0.90 4.30
C VAL A 109 14.48 -1.99 3.36
N GLY A 110 13.64 -2.45 2.41
CA GLY A 110 14.03 -3.44 1.40
C GLY A 110 15.16 -2.96 0.49
N TYR A 111 15.17 -1.67 0.14
CA TYR A 111 16.23 -1.09 -0.69
C TYR A 111 17.55 -0.97 0.06
N ILE A 112 17.54 -0.46 1.29
CA ILE A 112 18.74 -0.40 2.14
C ILE A 112 19.27 -1.82 2.42
N MET A 113 18.39 -2.75 2.77
CA MET A 113 18.71 -4.16 3.00
C MET A 113 19.45 -4.79 1.80
N THR A 114 18.91 -4.58 0.58
CA THR A 114 19.52 -5.11 -0.64
C THR A 114 20.85 -4.43 -0.97
N SER A 115 20.95 -3.12 -0.73
CA SER A 115 22.20 -2.37 -0.94
C SER A 115 23.29 -2.78 0.05
N ALA A 116 22.93 -3.03 1.31
CA ALA A 116 23.86 -3.50 2.35
C ALA A 116 24.31 -4.95 2.12
N TYR A 117 23.49 -5.78 1.51
CA TYR A 117 23.90 -7.07 0.95
C TYR A 117 24.43 -6.80 -0.46
N PRO A 118 25.69 -7.16 -0.85
CA PRO A 118 26.27 -6.77 -2.13
C PRO A 118 25.57 -7.45 -3.30
N ALA A 119 24.32 -7.09 -3.53
CA ALA A 119 23.47 -7.59 -4.58
C ALA A 119 22.84 -6.45 -5.38
N PRO A 120 22.71 -6.59 -6.70
CA PRO A 120 22.07 -5.58 -7.53
C PRO A 120 20.59 -5.43 -7.17
N VAL A 121 20.08 -4.20 -7.35
CA VAL A 121 18.65 -3.90 -7.32
C VAL A 121 18.17 -3.73 -8.77
N PRO A 122 17.81 -4.82 -9.45
CA PRO A 122 17.37 -4.74 -10.84
C PRO A 122 16.03 -4.03 -10.94
N PHE A 123 15.86 -3.24 -12.01
CA PHE A 123 14.60 -2.62 -12.35
C PHE A 123 14.08 -3.27 -13.64
N PHE A 124 13.23 -4.28 -13.50
CA PHE A 124 12.62 -5.08 -14.58
C PHE A 124 13.60 -5.62 -15.63
N GLY A 125 14.85 -5.87 -15.25
CA GLY A 125 15.90 -6.34 -16.17
C GLY A 125 16.44 -5.27 -17.14
N LEU A 126 15.98 -4.02 -17.04
CA LEU A 126 16.39 -2.92 -17.92
C LEU A 126 17.71 -2.30 -17.46
N PHE A 127 17.85 -2.08 -16.17
CA PHE A 127 19.04 -1.50 -15.52
C PHE A 127 19.04 -1.86 -14.03
N ASN A 128 20.15 -1.58 -13.36
CA ASN A 128 20.22 -1.67 -11.90
C ASN A 128 20.13 -0.29 -11.27
N LEU A 129 19.35 -0.18 -10.22
CA LEU A 129 19.32 1.00 -9.35
C LEU A 129 20.64 1.08 -8.57
N PRO A 130 21.15 2.28 -8.29
CA PRO A 130 22.41 2.46 -7.55
C PRO A 130 22.28 1.94 -6.11
N ALA A 131 23.36 1.40 -5.56
CA ALA A 131 23.39 1.11 -4.12
C ALA A 131 23.33 2.43 -3.33
N ILE A 132 22.46 2.47 -2.30
CA ILE A 132 22.26 3.65 -1.44
C ILE A 132 22.87 3.47 -0.06
N TRP A 133 23.47 2.31 0.20
CA TRP A 133 24.12 1.98 1.47
C TRP A 133 25.40 1.18 1.20
N PRO A 134 26.48 1.38 1.99
CA PRO A 134 27.69 0.57 1.88
C PRO A 134 27.42 -0.89 2.29
N GLU A 135 28.31 -1.79 1.88
CA GLU A 135 28.23 -3.21 2.25
C GLU A 135 28.31 -3.38 3.77
N ASP A 136 27.27 -3.96 4.34
CA ASP A 136 27.13 -4.31 5.75
C ASP A 136 26.16 -5.50 5.88
N ARG A 137 26.69 -6.71 5.85
CA ARG A 137 25.90 -7.94 5.93
C ARG A 137 25.12 -8.05 7.23
N ALA A 138 25.70 -7.62 8.35
CA ALA A 138 25.02 -7.68 9.64
C ALA A 138 23.79 -6.75 9.67
N LEU A 139 23.91 -5.56 9.05
CA LEU A 139 22.77 -4.66 8.87
C LEU A 139 21.72 -5.28 7.95
N SER A 140 22.12 -5.85 6.81
CA SER A 140 21.21 -6.50 5.88
C SER A 140 20.38 -7.60 6.55
N GLU A 141 21.00 -8.47 7.34
CA GLU A 141 20.31 -9.53 8.08
C GLU A 141 19.32 -8.99 9.09
N ARG A 142 19.67 -7.95 9.85
CA ARG A 142 18.74 -7.28 10.78
C ARG A 142 17.56 -6.64 10.05
N LEU A 143 17.83 -5.95 8.93
CA LEU A 143 16.79 -5.31 8.13
C LEU A 143 15.88 -6.32 7.44
N SER A 144 16.34 -7.54 7.14
CA SER A 144 15.48 -8.60 6.59
C SER A 144 14.38 -9.00 7.58
N VAL A 145 14.72 -9.10 8.87
CA VAL A 145 13.75 -9.36 9.94
C VAL A 145 12.77 -8.20 10.09
N VAL A 146 13.27 -6.97 10.09
CA VAL A 146 12.42 -5.76 10.16
C VAL A 146 11.47 -5.70 8.97
N HIS A 147 11.98 -5.95 7.75
CA HIS A 147 11.19 -5.98 6.52
C HIS A 147 10.07 -7.02 6.57
N LEU A 148 10.35 -8.21 7.10
CA LEU A 148 9.35 -9.26 7.28
C LEU A 148 8.22 -8.80 8.23
N TYR A 149 8.56 -8.25 9.40
CA TYR A 149 7.55 -7.80 10.38
C TYR A 149 6.72 -6.63 9.88
N ILE A 150 7.32 -5.68 9.16
CA ILE A 150 6.57 -4.59 8.50
C ILE A 150 5.64 -5.18 7.44
N GLY A 151 6.10 -6.14 6.63
CA GLY A 151 5.28 -6.83 5.63
C GLY A 151 4.07 -7.54 6.23
N ILE A 152 4.25 -8.25 7.35
CA ILE A 152 3.14 -8.89 8.09
C ILE A 152 2.18 -7.82 8.63
N SER A 153 2.70 -6.72 9.18
CA SER A 153 1.86 -5.61 9.67
C SER A 153 1.02 -4.99 8.56
N ILE A 154 1.62 -4.78 7.38
CA ILE A 154 0.90 -4.31 6.19
C ILE A 154 -0.21 -5.30 5.82
N ALA A 155 0.07 -6.60 5.78
CA ALA A 155 -0.92 -7.62 5.43
C ALA A 155 -2.12 -7.60 6.39
N VAL A 156 -1.88 -7.53 7.71
CA VAL A 156 -2.92 -7.46 8.73
C VAL A 156 -3.76 -6.19 8.60
N ILE A 157 -3.09 -5.03 8.50
CA ILE A 157 -3.80 -3.74 8.42
C ILE A 157 -4.55 -3.61 7.09
N ALA A 158 -3.99 -4.11 5.98
CA ALA A 158 -4.68 -4.16 4.69
C ALA A 158 -5.93 -5.07 4.74
N ALA A 159 -5.83 -6.24 5.39
CA ALA A 159 -6.98 -7.11 5.58
C ALA A 159 -8.08 -6.43 6.41
N MET A 160 -7.72 -5.74 7.50
CA MET A 160 -8.67 -4.94 8.30
C MET A 160 -9.30 -3.81 7.46
N HIS A 161 -8.52 -3.10 6.67
CA HIS A 161 -8.99 -2.03 5.78
C HIS A 161 -9.99 -2.54 4.75
N ILE A 162 -9.67 -3.66 4.09
CA ILE A 162 -10.56 -4.30 3.10
C ILE A 162 -11.84 -4.78 3.79
N SER A 163 -11.72 -5.45 4.93
CA SER A 163 -12.88 -5.95 5.69
C SER A 163 -13.80 -4.80 6.13
N ALA A 164 -13.25 -3.68 6.58
CA ALA A 164 -14.04 -2.50 6.91
C ALA A 164 -14.79 -1.93 5.69
N ALA A 165 -14.11 -1.83 4.54
CA ALA A 165 -14.74 -1.36 3.30
C ALA A 165 -15.89 -2.29 2.84
N LEU A 166 -15.70 -3.61 2.94
CA LEU A 166 -16.72 -4.59 2.63
C LEU A 166 -17.89 -4.55 3.64
N TYR A 167 -17.61 -4.38 4.94
CA TYR A 167 -18.62 -4.18 5.96
C TYR A 167 -19.49 -2.95 5.67
N HIS A 168 -18.88 -1.82 5.31
CA HIS A 168 -19.61 -0.63 4.90
C HIS A 168 -20.50 -0.89 3.69
N HIS A 169 -20.00 -1.63 2.70
CA HIS A 169 -20.74 -1.92 1.47
C HIS A 169 -21.91 -2.91 1.68
N PHE A 170 -21.64 -4.06 2.32
CA PHE A 170 -22.63 -5.16 2.40
C PHE A 170 -23.55 -5.09 3.62
N VAL A 171 -23.02 -4.60 4.77
CA VAL A 171 -23.77 -4.60 6.04
C VAL A 171 -24.40 -3.24 6.29
N ARG A 172 -23.61 -2.17 6.28
CA ARG A 172 -24.13 -0.79 6.45
C ARG A 172 -24.85 -0.29 5.21
N LYS A 173 -24.53 -0.82 4.04
CA LYS A 173 -25.10 -0.43 2.74
C LYS A 173 -24.93 1.06 2.44
N ASP A 174 -23.80 1.66 2.93
CA ASP A 174 -23.44 3.04 2.66
C ASP A 174 -22.53 3.16 1.42
N ARG A 175 -22.18 4.40 1.05
CA ARG A 175 -21.40 4.67 -0.17
C ARG A 175 -19.89 4.75 0.05
N VAL A 176 -19.36 4.39 1.23
CA VAL A 176 -17.93 4.56 1.53
C VAL A 176 -17.05 3.86 0.49
N LEU A 177 -17.30 2.58 0.19
CA LEU A 177 -16.57 1.84 -0.84
C LEU A 177 -16.83 2.43 -2.24
N MET A 178 -18.08 2.71 -2.58
CA MET A 178 -18.44 3.19 -3.92
C MET A 178 -17.82 4.55 -4.27
N ARG A 179 -17.56 5.40 -3.27
CA ARG A 179 -16.83 6.68 -3.45
C ARG A 179 -15.38 6.47 -3.93
N MET A 180 -14.81 5.27 -3.71
CA MET A 180 -13.47 4.90 -4.19
C MET A 180 -13.53 4.07 -5.48
N VAL A 181 -14.67 3.49 -5.83
CA VAL A 181 -14.87 2.69 -7.06
C VAL A 181 -15.39 3.55 -8.20
N SER A 182 -16.53 4.20 -8.02
CA SER A 182 -17.21 4.95 -9.08
C SER A 182 -17.15 6.48 -8.89
N GLY A 183 -16.93 6.96 -7.68
CA GLY A 183 -16.89 8.40 -7.36
C GLY A 183 -18.19 8.95 -6.85
#